data_2fb634ee96231918b996a18a7b6d292f
#
_entry.id   2fb634ee96231918b996a18a7b6d292f
#
_cell.length_a   1.000
_cell.length_b   1.000
_cell.length_c   1.000
_cell.angle_alpha   90.00
_cell.angle_beta   90.00
_cell.angle_gamma   90.00
#
_symmetry.space_group_name_H-M   'P 1'
#
loop_
_entity.id
_entity.type
_entity.pdbx_description
1 polymer ?
#
loop_
_entity_poly.entity_id
_entity_poly.type
_entity_poly.pdbx_seq_one_letter_code
_entity_poly.pdbx_strand_id
1 'polypeptide(L)'
;MKLIVMDMQKGITVDALYNYDHFIENTVNILKAARENQIEVIYVQHDDGPGSGFSQGDEAFEIADQVAPHPGEKRFVKHHGSCFGNKDFTKYLEDAGEDTLIIMGLLTNFCVNTTVQSAFERGYKVIIPEGTNSTFDNQYMTGETAYKFFNEATWADYFAKCLSVEETMELMKKQNL
;
A
#
# COMPACT_ATOMS: atom_id res chain seq x y z
N MET A 1 7.59 4.04 12.81
CA MET A 1 7.15 3.74 11.42
C MET A 1 5.65 3.51 11.38
N LYS A 2 5.04 3.61 10.19
CA LYS A 2 3.61 3.32 9.98
C LYS A 2 3.43 2.43 8.77
N LEU A 3 2.40 1.57 8.78
CA LEU A 3 2.03 0.73 7.64
C LEU A 3 0.87 1.36 6.89
N ILE A 4 1.06 1.61 5.60
CA ILE A 4 0.05 2.16 4.71
C ILE A 4 -0.47 1.04 3.81
N VAL A 5 -1.76 0.75 3.93
CA VAL A 5 -2.49 -0.21 3.09
C VAL A 5 -3.36 0.58 2.13
N MET A 6 -2.99 0.58 0.85
CA MET A 6 -3.65 1.45 -0.10
C MET A 6 -4.41 0.70 -1.18
N ASP A 7 -5.63 1.19 -1.43
CA ASP A 7 -6.51 0.78 -2.53
C ASP A 7 -6.78 -0.73 -2.61
N MET A 8 -6.68 -1.45 -1.48
CA MET A 8 -7.05 -2.87 -1.41
C MET A 8 -8.56 -3.02 -1.28
N GLN A 9 -9.27 -2.60 -2.32
CA GLN A 9 -10.74 -2.53 -2.39
C GLN A 9 -11.30 -3.68 -3.24
N LYS A 10 -12.50 -4.14 -2.92
CA LYS A 10 -13.15 -5.32 -3.55
C LYS A 10 -13.19 -5.23 -5.08
N GLY A 11 -13.36 -4.04 -5.63
CA GLY A 11 -13.46 -3.86 -7.09
C GLY A 11 -12.17 -4.09 -7.86
N ILE A 12 -11.01 -4.04 -7.20
CA ILE A 12 -9.70 -4.21 -7.84
C ILE A 12 -8.81 -5.27 -7.17
N THR A 13 -9.19 -5.79 -6.00
CA THR A 13 -8.48 -6.89 -5.33
C THR A 13 -9.06 -8.23 -5.82
N VAL A 14 -8.70 -8.61 -7.04
CA VAL A 14 -9.27 -9.76 -7.76
C VAL A 14 -8.16 -10.67 -8.32
N ASP A 15 -8.52 -11.92 -8.62
CA ASP A 15 -7.62 -12.99 -9.07
C ASP A 15 -6.90 -12.72 -10.40
N ALA A 16 -7.36 -11.74 -11.17
CA ALA A 16 -6.68 -11.28 -12.38
C ALA A 16 -5.39 -10.46 -12.11
N LEU A 17 -5.10 -10.10 -10.87
CA LEU A 17 -3.85 -9.46 -10.49
C LEU A 17 -2.66 -10.41 -10.62
N TYR A 18 -1.51 -9.87 -10.99
CA TYR A 18 -0.27 -10.65 -11.01
C TYR A 18 0.01 -11.30 -9.65
N ASN A 19 0.25 -12.62 -9.67
CA ASN A 19 0.60 -13.43 -8.52
C ASN A 19 -0.34 -13.25 -7.31
N TYR A 20 -1.65 -13.20 -7.55
CA TYR A 20 -2.70 -12.83 -6.60
C TYR A 20 -2.62 -13.57 -5.27
N ASP A 21 -2.51 -14.90 -5.27
CA ASP A 21 -2.51 -15.67 -4.02
C ASP A 21 -1.32 -15.29 -3.12
N HIS A 22 -0.14 -15.18 -3.71
CA HIS A 22 1.07 -14.78 -3.00
C HIS A 22 1.01 -13.31 -2.52
N PHE A 23 0.44 -12.43 -3.35
CA PHE A 23 0.19 -11.04 -2.98
C PHE A 23 -0.72 -10.93 -1.74
N ILE A 24 -1.81 -11.68 -1.70
CA ILE A 24 -2.72 -11.69 -0.54
C ILE A 24 -2.03 -12.30 0.68
N GLU A 25 -1.36 -13.45 0.54
CA GLU A 25 -0.65 -14.11 1.63
C GLU A 25 0.39 -13.17 2.27
N ASN A 26 1.26 -12.56 1.48
CA ASN A 26 2.28 -11.65 1.97
C ASN A 26 1.69 -10.42 2.63
N THR A 27 0.65 -9.84 2.04
CA THR A 27 -0.05 -8.69 2.61
C THR A 27 -0.65 -9.02 3.97
N VAL A 28 -1.30 -10.18 4.11
CA VAL A 28 -1.87 -10.63 5.39
C VAL A 28 -0.77 -10.88 6.43
N ASN A 29 0.36 -11.48 6.03
CA ASN A 29 1.50 -11.71 6.92
C ASN A 29 2.10 -10.39 7.44
N ILE A 30 2.28 -9.39 6.58
CA ILE A 30 2.77 -8.05 6.98
C ILE A 30 1.75 -7.34 7.88
N LEU A 31 0.44 -7.39 7.58
CA LEU A 31 -0.60 -6.83 8.44
C LEU A 31 -0.57 -7.43 9.85
N LYS A 32 -0.48 -8.76 9.93
CA LYS A 32 -0.38 -9.48 11.20
C LYS A 32 0.86 -9.04 11.99
N ALA A 33 2.01 -9.01 11.34
CA ALA A 33 3.26 -8.59 11.98
C ALA A 33 3.19 -7.13 12.47
N ALA A 34 2.61 -6.22 11.71
CA ALA A 34 2.44 -4.83 12.11
C ALA A 34 1.58 -4.70 13.37
N ARG A 35 0.45 -5.41 13.41
CA ARG A 35 -0.47 -5.44 14.56
C ARG A 35 0.18 -6.04 15.81
N GLU A 36 0.88 -7.16 15.67
CA GLU A 36 1.62 -7.82 16.77
C GLU A 36 2.74 -6.92 17.34
N ASN A 37 3.35 -6.09 16.50
CA ASN A 37 4.41 -5.18 16.90
C ASN A 37 3.92 -3.74 17.15
N GLN A 38 2.60 -3.52 17.31
CA GLN A 38 2.00 -2.23 17.61
C GLN A 38 2.35 -1.11 16.61
N ILE A 39 2.66 -1.49 15.36
CA ILE A 39 2.83 -0.55 14.27
C ILE A 39 1.46 -0.10 13.80
N GLU A 40 1.25 1.20 13.75
CA GLU A 40 -0.02 1.74 13.31
C GLU A 40 -0.30 1.39 11.85
N VAL A 41 -1.47 0.80 11.62
CA VAL A 41 -1.98 0.47 10.28
C VAL A 41 -2.96 1.55 9.84
N ILE A 42 -2.72 2.10 8.66
CA ILE A 42 -3.52 3.15 8.04
C ILE A 42 -4.00 2.68 6.67
N TYR A 43 -5.30 2.69 6.48
CA TYR A 43 -5.91 2.39 5.18
C TYR A 43 -6.16 3.66 4.39
N VAL A 44 -5.86 3.62 3.10
CA VAL A 44 -6.21 4.68 2.16
C VAL A 44 -6.99 4.05 1.01
N GLN A 45 -8.22 4.53 0.79
CA GLN A 45 -9.12 4.03 -0.26
C GLN A 45 -9.23 5.07 -1.38
N HIS A 46 -9.26 4.60 -2.62
CA HIS A 46 -9.51 5.45 -3.78
C HIS A 46 -11.01 5.60 -4.01
N ASP A 47 -11.44 6.78 -4.36
CA ASP A 47 -12.83 7.12 -4.69
C ASP A 47 -12.88 7.86 -6.02
N ASP A 48 -13.48 7.25 -7.04
CA ASP A 48 -13.65 7.81 -8.39
C ASP A 48 -14.82 8.81 -8.49
N GLY A 49 -15.54 9.02 -7.39
CA GLY A 49 -16.68 9.93 -7.30
C GLY A 49 -18.03 9.27 -7.55
N PRO A 50 -19.11 9.99 -7.21
CA PRO A 50 -20.47 9.46 -7.28
C PRO A 50 -20.86 8.96 -8.67
N GLY A 51 -21.43 7.76 -8.75
CA GLY A 51 -21.90 7.15 -9.98
C GLY A 51 -20.86 6.43 -10.82
N SER A 52 -19.60 6.38 -10.35
CA SER A 52 -18.54 5.62 -11.01
C SER A 52 -18.67 4.10 -10.86
N GLY A 53 -19.39 3.65 -9.82
CA GLY A 53 -19.39 2.26 -9.38
C GLY A 53 -18.19 1.91 -8.49
N PHE A 54 -17.33 2.90 -8.19
CA PHE A 54 -16.15 2.77 -7.33
C PHE A 54 -16.05 3.98 -6.39
N SER A 55 -17.11 4.24 -5.64
CA SER A 55 -17.24 5.37 -4.71
C SER A 55 -17.86 4.93 -3.40
N GLN A 56 -17.81 5.79 -2.40
CA GLN A 56 -18.40 5.52 -1.08
C GLN A 56 -19.88 5.11 -1.23
N GLY A 57 -20.20 3.92 -0.69
CA GLY A 57 -21.52 3.30 -0.80
C GLY A 57 -21.61 2.21 -1.87
N ASP A 58 -20.65 2.11 -2.78
CA ASP A 58 -20.55 1.01 -3.74
C ASP A 58 -19.82 -0.19 -3.10
N GLU A 59 -20.23 -1.42 -3.42
CA GLU A 59 -19.55 -2.63 -2.94
C GLU A 59 -18.09 -2.69 -3.37
N ALA A 60 -17.80 -2.24 -4.60
CA ALA A 60 -16.44 -2.22 -5.13
C ALA A 60 -15.50 -1.28 -4.36
N PHE A 61 -16.05 -0.26 -3.69
CA PHE A 61 -15.28 0.68 -2.86
C PHE A 61 -14.84 0.05 -1.53
N GLU A 62 -15.60 -0.92 -1.00
CA GLU A 62 -15.29 -1.52 0.30
C GLU A 62 -13.93 -2.22 0.30
N ILE A 63 -13.25 -2.21 1.45
CA ILE A 63 -11.97 -2.91 1.61
C ILE A 63 -12.20 -4.42 1.47
N ALA A 64 -11.30 -5.10 0.77
CA ALA A 64 -11.35 -6.54 0.56
C ALA A 64 -11.31 -7.29 1.89
N ASP A 65 -12.14 -8.32 2.02
CA ASP A 65 -12.38 -9.03 3.29
C ASP A 65 -11.10 -9.68 3.84
N GLN A 66 -10.18 -10.12 2.97
CA GLN A 66 -8.90 -10.75 3.35
C GLN A 66 -7.98 -9.81 4.14
N VAL A 67 -8.13 -8.52 3.95
CA VAL A 67 -7.30 -7.47 4.57
C VAL A 67 -8.14 -6.48 5.38
N ALA A 68 -9.29 -6.92 5.85
CA ALA A 68 -10.22 -6.08 6.59
C ALA A 68 -9.54 -5.34 7.77
N PRO A 69 -9.83 -4.04 7.95
CA PRO A 69 -9.27 -3.28 9.05
C PRO A 69 -9.82 -3.73 10.40
N HIS A 70 -8.98 -3.68 11.42
CA HIS A 70 -9.40 -3.87 12.80
C HIS A 70 -10.08 -2.60 13.34
N PRO A 71 -10.94 -2.75 14.41
CA PRO A 71 -11.52 -1.59 15.06
C PRO A 71 -10.46 -0.59 15.55
N GLY A 72 -10.62 0.68 15.18
CA GLY A 72 -9.70 1.75 15.56
C GLY A 72 -8.59 2.04 14.54
N GLU A 73 -8.35 1.18 13.55
CA GLU A 73 -7.42 1.47 12.47
C GLU A 73 -7.96 2.62 11.59
N LYS A 74 -7.07 3.55 11.27
CA LYS A 74 -7.45 4.78 10.54
C LYS A 74 -7.74 4.51 9.07
N ARG A 75 -8.68 5.29 8.53
CA ARG A 75 -9.04 5.24 7.11
C ARG A 75 -9.07 6.66 6.55
N PHE A 76 -8.50 6.82 5.36
CA PHE A 76 -8.57 8.04 4.57
C PHE A 76 -9.09 7.72 3.19
N VAL A 77 -9.75 8.68 2.56
CA VAL A 77 -10.24 8.56 1.18
C VAL A 77 -9.48 9.54 0.31
N LYS A 78 -8.99 9.09 -0.83
CA LYS A 78 -8.31 9.94 -1.81
C LYS A 78 -9.02 9.91 -3.16
N HIS A 79 -8.89 11.01 -3.90
CA HIS A 79 -9.40 11.19 -5.26
C HIS A 79 -8.26 11.39 -6.28
N HIS A 80 -7.02 11.11 -5.87
CA HIS A 80 -5.82 11.25 -6.67
C HIS A 80 -4.96 9.99 -6.56
N GLY A 81 -4.01 9.81 -7.48
CA GLY A 81 -3.12 8.65 -7.46
C GLY A 81 -2.34 8.53 -6.15
N SER A 82 -1.70 9.61 -5.69
CA SER A 82 -0.95 9.62 -4.44
C SER A 82 -1.85 9.73 -3.21
N CYS A 83 -1.53 8.99 -2.14
CA CYS A 83 -2.13 9.17 -0.82
C CYS A 83 -1.93 10.61 -0.30
N PHE A 84 -0.83 11.25 -0.64
CA PHE A 84 -0.53 12.64 -0.27
C PHE A 84 -1.41 13.69 -0.99
N GLY A 85 -2.24 13.27 -1.93
CA GLY A 85 -3.34 14.09 -2.46
C GLY A 85 -4.45 14.36 -1.45
N ASN A 86 -4.57 13.54 -0.39
CA ASN A 86 -5.44 13.81 0.75
C ASN A 86 -4.69 14.64 1.81
N LYS A 87 -5.17 15.86 2.07
CA LYS A 87 -4.53 16.80 3.00
C LYS A 87 -4.58 16.34 4.45
N ASP A 88 -5.65 15.66 4.85
CA ASP A 88 -5.82 15.17 6.23
C ASP A 88 -4.85 13.99 6.49
N PHE A 89 -4.65 13.11 5.52
CA PHE A 89 -3.63 12.06 5.58
C PHE A 89 -2.22 12.66 5.69
N THR A 90 -1.90 13.64 4.84
CA THR A 90 -0.60 14.32 4.87
C THR A 90 -0.34 14.97 6.22
N LYS A 91 -1.30 15.77 6.69
CA LYS A 91 -1.20 16.42 8.00
C LYS A 91 -1.07 15.41 9.14
N TYR A 92 -1.83 14.31 9.08
CA TYR A 92 -1.76 13.25 10.08
C TYR A 92 -0.37 12.65 10.21
N LEU A 93 0.30 12.37 9.08
CA LEU A 93 1.67 11.84 9.07
C LEU A 93 2.68 12.88 9.59
N GLU A 94 2.55 14.14 9.21
CA GLU A 94 3.40 15.24 9.68
C GLU A 94 3.28 15.45 11.20
N ASP A 95 2.05 15.48 11.72
CA ASP A 95 1.78 15.64 13.16
C ASP A 95 2.32 14.44 13.98
N ALA A 96 2.35 13.26 13.39
CA ALA A 96 2.87 12.06 14.05
C ALA A 96 4.40 12.04 14.16
N GLY A 97 5.11 12.82 13.35
CA GLY A 97 6.57 12.94 13.38
C GLY A 97 7.32 11.67 12.96
N GLU A 98 6.65 10.73 12.29
CA GLU A 98 7.26 9.50 11.79
C GLU A 98 8.01 9.76 10.48
N ASP A 99 9.16 9.14 10.33
CA ASP A 99 10.01 9.29 9.15
C ASP A 99 10.01 8.08 8.22
N THR A 100 9.39 6.98 8.64
CA THR A 100 9.44 5.69 7.92
C THR A 100 8.04 5.18 7.61
N LEU A 101 7.78 4.90 6.34
CA LEU A 101 6.53 4.35 5.85
C LEU A 101 6.77 2.99 5.19
N ILE A 102 6.02 1.99 5.63
CA ILE A 102 5.88 0.72 4.91
C ILE A 102 4.66 0.87 4.02
N ILE A 103 4.80 0.68 2.72
CA ILE A 103 3.71 0.88 1.75
C ILE A 103 3.41 -0.43 1.05
N MET A 104 2.13 -0.82 1.02
CA MET A 104 1.63 -1.97 0.29
C MET A 104 0.26 -1.69 -0.32
N GLY A 105 -0.14 -2.45 -1.33
CA GLY A 105 -1.47 -2.34 -1.96
C GLY A 105 -1.44 -2.22 -3.48
N LEU A 106 -2.39 -1.52 -4.06
CA LEU A 106 -2.71 -1.52 -5.49
C LEU A 106 -2.77 -0.10 -6.08
N LEU A 107 -2.54 0.06 -7.37
CA LEU A 107 -1.85 -0.83 -8.29
C LEU A 107 -0.39 -0.39 -8.39
N THR A 108 0.54 -1.35 -8.55
CA THR A 108 1.99 -1.11 -8.59
C THR A 108 2.38 0.11 -9.43
N ASN A 109 1.98 0.14 -10.69
CA ASN A 109 2.38 1.15 -11.68
C ASN A 109 1.55 2.45 -11.63
N PHE A 110 0.54 2.54 -10.76
CA PHE A 110 -0.33 3.70 -10.61
C PHE A 110 -0.20 4.32 -9.20
N CYS A 111 -1.15 4.04 -8.34
CA CYS A 111 -1.25 4.69 -7.03
C CYS A 111 -0.07 4.36 -6.12
N VAL A 112 0.42 3.10 -6.15
CA VAL A 112 1.61 2.71 -5.36
C VAL A 112 2.81 3.51 -5.81
N ASN A 113 3.14 3.48 -7.12
CA ASN A 113 4.28 4.23 -7.65
C ASN A 113 4.20 5.73 -7.33
N THR A 114 3.04 6.35 -7.56
CA THR A 114 2.85 7.78 -7.30
C THR A 114 3.01 8.11 -5.80
N THR A 115 2.56 7.22 -4.92
CA THR A 115 2.70 7.41 -3.47
C THR A 115 4.14 7.21 -2.99
N VAL A 116 4.84 6.20 -3.51
CA VAL A 116 6.26 5.92 -3.19
C VAL A 116 7.12 7.14 -3.53
N GLN A 117 7.00 7.65 -4.76
CA GLN A 117 7.75 8.84 -5.18
C GLN A 117 7.37 10.08 -4.36
N SER A 118 6.07 10.29 -4.13
CA SER A 118 5.60 11.42 -3.31
C SER A 118 6.08 11.34 -1.85
N ALA A 119 6.19 10.15 -1.28
CA ALA A 119 6.74 9.93 0.06
C ALA A 119 8.25 10.27 0.08
N PHE A 120 9.00 9.75 -0.89
CA PHE A 120 10.43 10.02 -1.02
C PHE A 120 10.73 11.52 -1.15
N GLU A 121 10.02 12.23 -2.03
CA GLU A 121 10.17 13.68 -2.23
C GLU A 121 9.85 14.51 -0.95
N ARG A 122 9.06 13.95 -0.04
CA ARG A 122 8.76 14.53 1.28
C ARG A 122 9.74 14.14 2.38
N GLY A 123 10.77 13.36 2.03
CA GLY A 123 11.82 12.94 2.97
C GLY A 123 11.49 11.72 3.82
N TYR A 124 10.41 11.00 3.51
CA TYR A 124 10.13 9.71 4.16
C TYR A 124 11.08 8.61 3.69
N LYS A 125 11.48 7.76 4.60
CA LYS A 125 12.10 6.47 4.30
C LYS A 125 10.98 5.50 3.91
N VAL A 126 11.00 5.03 2.68
CA VAL A 126 9.97 4.12 2.18
C VAL A 126 10.48 2.69 2.16
N ILE A 127 9.66 1.77 2.64
CA ILE A 127 9.90 0.32 2.62
C ILE A 127 8.76 -0.32 1.85
N ILE A 128 9.10 -1.18 0.90
CA ILE A 128 8.17 -2.00 0.13
C ILE A 128 8.45 -3.46 0.44
N PRO A 129 7.58 -4.15 1.17
CA PRO A 129 7.73 -5.59 1.37
C PRO A 129 7.49 -6.34 0.05
N GLU A 130 8.33 -7.32 -0.24
CA GLU A 130 8.22 -8.15 -1.44
C GLU A 130 6.85 -8.82 -1.55
N GLY A 131 6.26 -8.80 -2.75
CA GLY A 131 4.98 -9.44 -3.05
C GLY A 131 3.77 -8.79 -2.35
N THR A 132 3.88 -7.57 -1.81
CA THR A 132 2.76 -6.85 -1.17
C THR A 132 2.18 -5.72 -2.02
N ASN A 133 2.55 -5.68 -3.28
CA ASN A 133 1.91 -4.86 -4.31
C ASN A 133 1.71 -5.69 -5.58
N SER A 134 0.73 -5.31 -6.39
CA SER A 134 0.41 -6.03 -7.63
C SER A 134 -0.26 -5.11 -8.65
N THR A 135 -0.41 -5.61 -9.89
CA THR A 135 -1.09 -4.92 -10.98
C THR A 135 -1.60 -5.90 -12.04
N PHE A 136 -2.38 -5.38 -12.97
CA PHE A 136 -2.93 -6.15 -14.09
C PHE A 136 -2.00 -6.14 -15.31
N ASP A 137 -2.20 -7.13 -16.18
CA ASP A 137 -1.69 -7.07 -17.54
C ASP A 137 -2.30 -5.88 -18.29
N ASN A 138 -1.56 -5.32 -19.22
CA ASN A 138 -2.05 -4.29 -20.13
C ASN A 138 -1.45 -4.50 -21.54
N GLN A 139 -1.85 -3.68 -22.50
CA GLN A 139 -1.42 -3.82 -23.89
C GLN A 139 0.09 -3.65 -24.13
N TYR A 140 0.84 -3.13 -23.17
CA TYR A 140 2.28 -2.84 -23.29
C TYR A 140 3.15 -3.82 -22.51
N MET A 141 2.65 -4.34 -21.37
CA MET A 141 3.41 -5.25 -20.51
C MET A 141 2.51 -6.12 -19.65
N THR A 142 3.02 -7.27 -19.24
CA THR A 142 2.36 -8.11 -18.24
C THR A 142 2.45 -7.51 -16.85
N GLY A 143 1.56 -7.90 -15.95
CA GLY A 143 1.61 -7.52 -14.53
C GLY A 143 2.94 -7.93 -13.88
N GLU A 144 3.50 -9.10 -14.25
CA GLU A 144 4.81 -9.55 -13.82
C GLU A 144 5.92 -8.57 -14.24
N THR A 145 5.94 -8.19 -15.50
CA THR A 145 6.93 -7.25 -16.01
C THR A 145 6.82 -5.89 -15.31
N ALA A 146 5.59 -5.39 -15.14
CA ALA A 146 5.36 -4.15 -14.42
C ALA A 146 5.82 -4.26 -12.95
N TYR A 147 5.43 -5.33 -12.25
CA TYR A 147 5.86 -5.57 -10.87
C TYR A 147 7.39 -5.53 -10.74
N LYS A 148 8.10 -6.32 -11.55
CA LYS A 148 9.58 -6.38 -11.54
C LYS A 148 10.20 -5.03 -11.87
N PHE A 149 9.70 -4.35 -12.91
CA PHE A 149 10.21 -3.05 -13.32
C PHE A 149 10.15 -2.01 -12.18
N PHE A 150 9.04 -1.96 -11.45
CA PHE A 150 8.91 -0.99 -10.36
C PHE A 150 9.69 -1.42 -9.11
N ASN A 151 9.56 -2.68 -8.67
CA ASN A 151 10.19 -3.14 -7.43
C ASN A 151 11.72 -3.31 -7.54
N GLU A 152 12.22 -3.78 -8.70
CA GLU A 152 13.64 -4.13 -8.86
C GLU A 152 14.47 -3.04 -9.56
N ALA A 153 13.84 -2.25 -10.47
CA ALA A 153 14.57 -1.28 -11.27
C ALA A 153 14.23 0.18 -10.96
N THR A 154 12.98 0.48 -10.56
CA THR A 154 12.57 1.88 -10.34
C THR A 154 12.72 2.29 -8.88
N TRP A 155 12.22 1.47 -7.94
CA TRP A 155 12.20 1.84 -6.53
C TRP A 155 13.44 1.39 -5.77
N ALA A 156 13.94 0.18 -6.07
CA ALA A 156 15.05 -0.40 -5.33
C ALA A 156 16.25 0.53 -5.27
N ASP A 157 16.74 0.77 -4.06
CA ASP A 157 17.92 1.58 -3.75
C ASP A 157 17.85 3.06 -4.15
N TYR A 158 16.72 3.51 -4.72
CA TYR A 158 16.52 4.93 -5.07
C TYR A 158 15.33 5.53 -4.30
N PHE A 159 14.10 5.16 -4.64
CA PHE A 159 12.89 5.70 -3.99
C PHE A 159 12.49 4.95 -2.73
N ALA A 160 12.84 3.66 -2.63
CA ALA A 160 12.45 2.80 -1.52
C ALA A 160 13.49 1.70 -1.27
N LYS A 161 13.41 1.10 -0.09
CA LYS A 161 14.03 -0.20 0.18
C LYS A 161 13.01 -1.29 -0.06
N CYS A 162 13.24 -2.10 -1.09
CA CYS A 162 12.46 -3.31 -1.35
C CYS A 162 13.08 -4.45 -0.54
N LEU A 163 12.36 -4.93 0.46
CA LEU A 163 12.81 -5.94 1.41
C LEU A 163 11.97 -7.20 1.31
N SER A 164 12.52 -8.36 1.65
CA SER A 164 11.71 -9.57 1.80
C SER A 164 10.66 -9.38 2.92
N VAL A 165 9.66 -10.24 2.93
CA VAL A 165 8.64 -10.27 4.00
C VAL A 165 9.32 -10.47 5.35
N GLU A 166 10.27 -11.42 5.44
CA GLU A 166 11.01 -11.75 6.65
C GLU A 166 11.85 -10.57 7.15
N GLU A 167 12.61 -9.91 6.26
CA GLU A 167 13.40 -8.74 6.62
C GLU A 167 12.52 -7.58 7.11
N THR A 168 11.37 -7.38 6.48
CA THR A 168 10.40 -6.36 6.91
C THR A 168 9.83 -6.69 8.29
N MET A 169 9.46 -7.94 8.55
CA MET A 169 8.97 -8.39 9.86
C MET A 169 10.03 -8.25 10.95
N GLU A 170 11.29 -8.57 10.65
CA GLU A 170 12.40 -8.36 11.59
C GLU A 170 12.65 -6.88 11.89
N LEU A 171 12.49 -6.01 10.89
CA LEU A 171 12.57 -4.57 11.09
C LEU A 171 11.47 -4.05 12.01
N MET A 172 10.24 -4.55 11.84
CA MET A 172 9.10 -4.21 12.71
C MET A 172 9.34 -4.59 14.18
N LYS A 173 9.91 -5.77 14.43
CA LYS A 173 10.26 -6.22 15.79
C LYS A 173 11.28 -5.31 16.49
N LYS A 174 12.28 -4.83 15.74
CA LYS A 174 13.35 -3.98 16.29
C LYS A 174 12.89 -2.59 16.70
N GLN A 175 11.75 -2.13 16.24
CA GLN A 175 11.23 -0.82 16.61
C GLN A 175 10.68 -0.77 18.04
N ASN A 176 10.39 -1.92 18.63
CA ASN A 176 9.85 -2.03 20.00
C ASN A 176 10.95 -2.29 21.06
N LEU A 177 12.23 -2.30 20.66
CA LEU A 177 13.38 -2.43 21.54
C LEU A 177 14.05 -1.06 21.78
#